data_41f7e60bdf368078e0b63b3943ba4137
#
_entry.id   41f7e60bdf368078e0b63b3943ba4137
#
_cell.length_a   1.000
_cell.length_b   1.000
_cell.length_c   1.000
_cell.angle_alpha   90.00
_cell.angle_beta   90.00
_cell.angle_gamma   90.00
#
_symmetry.space_group_name_H-M   'P 1'
#
loop_
_entity.id
_entity.type
_entity.pdbx_description
1 polymer ?
#
loop_
_entity_poly.entity_id
_entity_poly.type
_entity_poly.pdbx_seq_one_letter_code
_entity_poly.pdbx_strand_id
1 'polypeptide(L)'
;ASRGGADILVLCETNGGSLPWEVEAIVKAIIAKTDTPVGVHTHDDGGNGVANSLSGIYAGAVHVQGTINGYGERTGNANLCTIIPNLQLKMGYKCVSAENLKKLSDLSHYVAEIANQPQNPYLPFVGKKAFAHKGGIHVAAILKNEDSYQHIDPILVGNKRRTLVSELSGRGNIIDKAAEFGIDVTNERARKVVQQIKDLEAQ
;
A
#
# COMPACT_ATOMS: atom_id res chain seq x y z
N ALA A 1 25.21 -22.34 8.77
CA ALA A 1 24.50 -22.29 7.48
C ALA A 1 25.46 -21.92 6.35
N SER A 2 26.16 -20.79 6.40
CA SER A 2 27.10 -20.34 5.35
C SER A 2 28.18 -21.40 5.02
N ARG A 3 28.87 -21.95 6.02
CA ARG A 3 29.86 -23.04 5.82
C ARG A 3 29.24 -24.34 5.27
N GLY A 4 27.94 -24.52 5.36
CA GLY A 4 27.19 -25.66 4.84
C GLY A 4 26.70 -25.47 3.40
N GLY A 5 27.09 -24.37 2.73
CA GLY A 5 26.74 -24.11 1.35
C GLY A 5 25.36 -23.45 1.14
N ALA A 6 24.87 -22.68 2.10
CA ALA A 6 23.63 -21.91 1.92
C ALA A 6 23.85 -20.78 0.92
N ASP A 7 22.96 -20.64 -0.06
CA ASP A 7 23.01 -19.58 -1.08
C ASP A 7 22.56 -18.22 -0.51
N ILE A 8 21.62 -18.21 0.45
CA ILE A 8 21.11 -17.03 1.14
C ILE A 8 20.87 -17.35 2.61
N LEU A 9 21.21 -16.43 3.50
CA LEU A 9 20.89 -16.49 4.93
C LEU A 9 19.67 -15.61 5.21
N VAL A 10 18.53 -16.21 5.46
CA VAL A 10 17.30 -15.45 5.78
C VAL A 10 17.17 -15.30 7.30
N LEU A 11 17.16 -14.05 7.76
CA LEU A 11 16.93 -13.71 9.16
C LEU A 11 15.42 -13.71 9.42
N CYS A 12 14.96 -14.64 10.24
CA CYS A 12 13.55 -14.82 10.59
C CYS A 12 13.23 -14.04 11.87
N GLU A 13 12.52 -12.94 11.72
CA GLU A 13 11.93 -12.17 12.82
C GLU A 13 10.56 -12.79 13.13
N THR A 14 10.59 -13.94 13.82
CA THR A 14 9.44 -14.85 13.97
C THR A 14 8.40 -14.37 14.97
N ASN A 15 8.78 -13.59 15.98
CA ASN A 15 7.83 -13.12 16.99
C ASN A 15 7.06 -11.85 16.58
N GLY A 16 7.51 -11.15 15.54
CA GLY A 16 6.85 -9.97 15.00
C GLY A 16 6.95 -8.71 15.86
N GLY A 17 7.78 -8.69 16.89
CA GLY A 17 7.85 -7.59 17.85
C GLY A 17 9.02 -6.63 17.69
N SER A 18 9.95 -6.90 16.79
CA SER A 18 11.13 -6.05 16.56
C SER A 18 10.74 -4.70 15.94
N LEU A 19 11.56 -3.71 16.24
CA LEU A 19 11.44 -2.37 15.67
C LEU A 19 12.40 -2.22 14.47
N PRO A 20 12.13 -1.32 13.50
CA PRO A 20 12.92 -1.21 12.26
C PRO A 20 14.41 -0.98 12.49
N TRP A 21 14.79 -0.19 13.47
CA TRP A 21 16.20 0.07 13.78
C TRP A 21 16.92 -1.13 14.43
N GLU A 22 16.19 -2.00 15.11
CA GLU A 22 16.74 -3.26 15.65
C GLU A 22 17.04 -4.23 14.51
N VAL A 23 16.11 -4.39 13.55
CA VAL A 23 16.31 -5.19 12.34
C VAL A 23 17.49 -4.64 11.52
N GLU A 24 17.58 -3.33 11.35
CA GLU A 24 18.70 -2.69 10.65
C GLU A 24 20.03 -3.03 11.31
N ALA A 25 20.13 -2.91 12.63
CA ALA A 25 21.35 -3.20 13.38
C ALA A 25 21.75 -4.68 13.26
N ILE A 26 20.77 -5.60 13.37
CA ILE A 26 21.01 -7.05 13.23
C ILE A 26 21.49 -7.40 11.82
N VAL A 27 20.82 -6.89 10.79
CA VAL A 27 21.21 -7.14 9.38
C VAL A 27 22.63 -6.66 9.12
N LYS A 28 22.97 -5.42 9.50
CA LYS A 28 24.32 -4.88 9.38
C LYS A 28 25.37 -5.74 10.11
N ALA A 29 25.06 -6.18 11.33
CA ALA A 29 25.98 -7.01 12.11
C ALA A 29 26.21 -8.39 11.50
N ILE A 30 25.22 -8.96 10.82
CA ILE A 30 25.35 -10.24 10.13
C ILE A 30 26.11 -10.08 8.82
N ILE A 31 25.79 -9.09 7.99
CA ILE A 31 26.51 -8.80 6.75
C ILE A 31 28.02 -8.57 7.00
N ALA A 32 28.37 -7.91 8.09
CA ALA A 32 29.77 -7.71 8.48
C ALA A 32 30.54 -9.02 8.80
N LYS A 33 29.83 -10.15 8.94
CA LYS A 33 30.41 -11.45 9.37
C LYS A 33 30.36 -12.54 8.30
N THR A 34 29.72 -12.29 7.16
CA THR A 34 29.55 -13.30 6.11
C THR A 34 29.51 -12.67 4.72
N ASP A 35 30.08 -13.36 3.75
CA ASP A 35 29.97 -13.00 2.33
C ASP A 35 28.70 -13.61 1.69
N THR A 36 27.99 -14.49 2.41
CA THR A 36 26.74 -15.08 1.93
C THR A 36 25.65 -14.00 1.93
N PRO A 37 24.90 -13.83 0.83
CA PRO A 37 23.81 -12.88 0.75
C PRO A 37 22.78 -13.04 1.91
N VAL A 38 22.30 -11.92 2.44
CA VAL A 38 21.36 -11.90 3.56
C VAL A 38 19.97 -11.53 3.08
N GLY A 39 18.97 -12.22 3.58
CA GLY A 39 17.54 -11.92 3.42
C GLY A 39 16.85 -11.70 4.74
N VAL A 40 15.61 -11.24 4.68
CA VAL A 40 14.74 -11.03 5.84
C VAL A 40 13.37 -11.65 5.64
N HIS A 41 12.80 -12.20 6.73
CA HIS A 41 11.45 -12.70 6.83
C HIS A 41 10.84 -12.16 8.13
N THR A 42 9.88 -11.28 8.04
CA THR A 42 9.33 -10.57 9.19
C THR A 42 7.83 -10.82 9.35
N HIS A 43 7.40 -10.98 10.61
CA HIS A 43 5.98 -11.01 10.99
C HIS A 43 5.47 -9.62 11.36
N ASP A 44 4.14 -9.48 11.52
CA ASP A 44 3.49 -8.18 11.65
C ASP A 44 2.77 -8.00 13.00
N ASP A 45 3.17 -8.75 14.05
CA ASP A 45 2.51 -8.72 15.36
C ASP A 45 2.54 -7.34 16.02
N GLY A 46 3.65 -6.62 15.86
CA GLY A 46 3.80 -5.23 16.29
C GLY A 46 3.37 -4.19 15.25
N GLY A 47 2.81 -4.59 14.09
CA GLY A 47 2.44 -3.70 13.00
C GLY A 47 3.65 -3.14 12.21
N ASN A 48 4.83 -3.76 12.36
CA ASN A 48 6.08 -3.27 11.76
C ASN A 48 6.63 -4.18 10.66
N GLY A 49 5.96 -5.25 10.28
CA GLY A 49 6.48 -6.24 9.34
C GLY A 49 6.99 -5.65 8.03
N VAL A 50 6.23 -4.74 7.42
CA VAL A 50 6.66 -4.01 6.22
C VAL A 50 7.86 -3.10 6.51
N ALA A 51 7.80 -2.31 7.58
CA ALA A 51 8.87 -1.38 7.94
C ALA A 51 10.17 -2.12 8.26
N ASN A 52 10.08 -3.24 8.97
CA ASN A 52 11.20 -4.11 9.27
C ASN A 52 11.83 -4.70 8.00
N SER A 53 11.02 -5.17 7.06
CA SER A 53 11.50 -5.66 5.77
C SER A 53 12.23 -4.57 4.96
N LEU A 54 11.67 -3.37 4.88
CA LEU A 54 12.29 -2.25 4.19
C LEU A 54 13.60 -1.80 4.88
N SER A 55 13.62 -1.79 6.20
CA SER A 55 14.80 -1.48 7.01
C SER A 55 15.92 -2.51 6.78
N GLY A 56 15.56 -3.79 6.71
CA GLY A 56 16.50 -4.87 6.37
C GLY A 56 17.15 -4.68 4.99
N ILE A 57 16.36 -4.32 3.96
CA ILE A 57 16.90 -4.02 2.63
C ILE A 57 17.78 -2.76 2.66
N TYR A 58 17.35 -1.71 3.36
CA TYR A 58 18.16 -0.50 3.53
C TYR A 58 19.51 -0.78 4.21
N ALA A 59 19.53 -1.75 5.13
CA ALA A 59 20.73 -2.22 5.80
C ALA A 59 21.66 -3.09 4.93
N GLY A 60 21.24 -3.49 3.72
CA GLY A 60 22.01 -4.27 2.77
C GLY A 60 21.52 -5.70 2.54
N ALA A 61 20.38 -6.11 3.08
CA ALA A 61 19.76 -7.37 2.69
C ALA A 61 19.31 -7.31 1.23
N VAL A 62 19.42 -8.45 0.52
CA VAL A 62 19.14 -8.55 -0.93
C VAL A 62 17.92 -9.41 -1.24
N HIS A 63 17.31 -9.98 -0.21
CA HIS A 63 16.16 -10.88 -0.34
C HIS A 63 15.12 -10.56 0.74
N VAL A 64 13.84 -10.54 0.34
CA VAL A 64 12.71 -10.37 1.26
C VAL A 64 11.72 -11.48 1.03
N GLN A 65 11.26 -12.08 2.12
CA GLN A 65 10.12 -12.98 2.14
C GLN A 65 8.93 -12.28 2.78
N GLY A 66 7.77 -12.51 2.21
CA GLY A 66 6.50 -11.99 2.69
C GLY A 66 5.35 -12.68 1.96
N THR A 67 4.13 -12.22 2.18
CA THR A 67 2.94 -12.81 1.56
C THR A 67 2.07 -11.75 0.91
N ILE A 68 1.32 -12.13 -0.11
CA ILE A 68 0.30 -11.26 -0.70
C ILE A 68 -0.78 -11.01 0.35
N ASN A 69 -1.16 -9.75 0.52
CA ASN A 69 -2.11 -9.26 1.54
C ASN A 69 -1.62 -9.40 2.99
N GLY A 70 -0.39 -9.83 3.22
CA GLY A 70 0.13 -10.04 4.56
C GLY A 70 -0.40 -11.30 5.26
N TYR A 71 -1.03 -12.23 4.53
CA TYR A 71 -1.58 -13.43 5.14
C TYR A 71 -0.50 -14.29 5.77
N GLY A 72 -0.80 -14.88 6.93
CA GLY A 72 0.13 -15.71 7.66
C GLY A 72 -0.33 -16.02 9.07
N GLU A 73 0.54 -16.62 9.84
CA GLU A 73 0.25 -17.01 11.21
C GLU A 73 0.10 -15.79 12.12
N ARG A 74 -0.81 -15.83 13.08
CA ARG A 74 -1.20 -14.76 14.02
C ARG A 74 -1.73 -13.54 13.28
N THR A 75 -1.02 -12.38 13.35
CA THR A 75 -1.37 -11.14 12.64
C THR A 75 -0.96 -11.15 11.17
N GLY A 76 -0.11 -12.12 10.79
CA GLY A 76 0.37 -12.33 9.43
C GLY A 76 1.86 -12.02 9.24
N ASN A 77 2.27 -12.05 7.98
CA ASN A 77 3.62 -11.75 7.53
C ASN A 77 3.69 -10.34 6.92
N ALA A 78 4.89 -9.88 6.66
CA ALA A 78 5.11 -8.65 5.92
C ALA A 78 4.39 -8.68 4.56
N ASN A 79 3.59 -7.64 4.27
CA ASN A 79 2.71 -7.59 3.11
C ASN A 79 3.48 -7.21 1.83
N LEU A 80 3.64 -8.16 0.91
CA LEU A 80 4.30 -7.92 -0.38
C LEU A 80 3.58 -6.88 -1.25
N CYS A 81 2.25 -6.73 -1.10
CA CYS A 81 1.51 -5.67 -1.80
C CYS A 81 1.93 -4.25 -1.36
N THR A 82 2.59 -4.13 -0.22
CA THR A 82 3.14 -2.87 0.29
C THR A 82 4.65 -2.78 0.08
N ILE A 83 5.36 -3.89 0.25
CA ILE A 83 6.83 -3.94 0.12
C ILE A 83 7.26 -3.68 -1.33
N ILE A 84 6.70 -4.39 -2.31
CA ILE A 84 7.11 -4.30 -3.72
C ILE A 84 7.00 -2.86 -4.26
N PRO A 85 5.86 -2.14 -4.12
CA PRO A 85 5.79 -0.77 -4.62
C PRO A 85 6.70 0.20 -3.86
N ASN A 86 6.94 0.01 -2.56
CA ASN A 86 7.91 0.84 -1.84
C ASN A 86 9.33 0.62 -2.35
N LEU A 87 9.75 -0.63 -2.51
CA LEU A 87 11.08 -0.94 -3.07
C LEU A 87 11.23 -0.37 -4.48
N GLN A 88 10.23 -0.54 -5.33
CA GLN A 88 10.35 -0.17 -6.74
C GLN A 88 10.12 1.31 -7.01
N LEU A 89 9.06 1.92 -6.44
CA LEU A 89 8.67 3.28 -6.75
C LEU A 89 9.34 4.34 -5.86
N LYS A 90 9.83 3.96 -4.66
CA LYS A 90 10.41 4.91 -3.71
C LYS A 90 11.89 4.67 -3.44
N MET A 91 12.34 3.41 -3.48
CA MET A 91 13.74 3.07 -3.20
C MET A 91 14.55 2.75 -4.47
N GLY A 92 13.91 2.70 -5.66
CA GLY A 92 14.60 2.54 -6.95
C GLY A 92 15.03 1.11 -7.28
N TYR A 93 14.61 0.11 -6.54
CA TYR A 93 14.90 -1.29 -6.85
C TYR A 93 14.01 -1.82 -7.97
N LYS A 94 14.52 -2.76 -8.77
CA LYS A 94 13.75 -3.44 -9.81
C LYS A 94 13.26 -4.79 -9.28
N CYS A 95 12.06 -4.84 -8.73
CA CYS A 95 11.47 -6.08 -8.20
C CYS A 95 10.71 -6.87 -9.27
N VAL A 96 9.88 -6.17 -10.06
CA VAL A 96 9.05 -6.74 -11.14
C VAL A 96 9.03 -5.78 -12.33
N SER A 97 8.54 -6.25 -13.50
CA SER A 97 8.30 -5.32 -14.62
C SER A 97 7.21 -4.29 -14.27
N ALA A 98 7.27 -3.11 -14.90
CA ALA A 98 6.24 -2.08 -14.69
C ALA A 98 4.82 -2.60 -15.06
N GLU A 99 4.73 -3.46 -16.08
CA GLU A 99 3.46 -4.09 -16.47
C GLU A 99 2.93 -5.06 -15.41
N ASN A 100 3.81 -5.81 -14.75
CA ASN A 100 3.40 -6.70 -13.66
C ASN A 100 3.06 -5.90 -12.39
N LEU A 101 3.73 -4.80 -12.12
CA LEU A 101 3.37 -3.92 -11.00
C LEU A 101 1.94 -3.38 -11.15
N LYS A 102 1.50 -3.05 -12.37
CA LYS A 102 0.12 -2.64 -12.68
C LYS A 102 -0.95 -3.72 -12.42
N LYS A 103 -0.56 -4.97 -12.21
CA LYS A 103 -1.47 -6.07 -11.87
C LYS A 103 -1.57 -6.30 -10.35
N LEU A 104 -0.88 -5.52 -9.53
CA LEU A 104 -0.76 -5.77 -8.09
C LEU A 104 -2.12 -5.72 -7.37
N SER A 105 -2.98 -4.77 -7.73
CA SER A 105 -4.34 -4.69 -7.16
C SER A 105 -5.18 -5.92 -7.52
N ASP A 106 -5.13 -6.36 -8.79
CA ASP A 106 -5.86 -7.55 -9.24
C ASP A 106 -5.33 -8.81 -8.56
N LEU A 107 -4.00 -8.93 -8.40
CA LEU A 107 -3.37 -10.04 -7.67
C LEU A 107 -3.84 -10.07 -6.21
N SER A 108 -3.90 -8.92 -5.56
CA SER A 108 -4.39 -8.81 -4.16
C SER A 108 -5.83 -9.31 -4.04
N HIS A 109 -6.72 -8.90 -4.95
CA HIS A 109 -8.11 -9.36 -4.99
C HIS A 109 -8.20 -10.86 -5.28
N TYR A 110 -7.46 -11.35 -6.28
CA TYR A 110 -7.44 -12.76 -6.67
C TYR A 110 -7.01 -13.67 -5.51
N VAL A 111 -5.94 -13.31 -4.81
CA VAL A 111 -5.47 -14.09 -3.65
C VAL A 111 -6.48 -14.05 -2.50
N ALA A 112 -7.13 -12.92 -2.27
CA ALA A 112 -8.19 -12.79 -1.27
C ALA A 112 -9.38 -13.71 -1.58
N GLU A 113 -9.78 -13.79 -2.84
CA GLU A 113 -10.86 -14.66 -3.32
C GLU A 113 -10.51 -16.13 -3.13
N ILE A 114 -9.32 -16.58 -3.58
CA ILE A 114 -8.86 -17.97 -3.37
C ILE A 114 -8.75 -18.34 -1.90
N ALA A 115 -8.28 -17.41 -1.06
CA ALA A 115 -8.18 -17.61 0.37
C ALA A 115 -9.54 -17.57 1.09
N ASN A 116 -10.62 -17.28 0.37
CA ASN A 116 -11.96 -17.06 0.92
C ASN A 116 -11.97 -16.02 2.05
N GLN A 117 -11.18 -14.96 1.87
CA GLN A 117 -11.06 -13.83 2.80
C GLN A 117 -11.51 -12.55 2.08
N PRO A 118 -12.39 -11.72 2.67
CA PRO A 118 -12.70 -10.42 2.09
C PRO A 118 -11.45 -9.56 2.06
N GLN A 119 -11.12 -8.98 0.90
CA GLN A 119 -9.99 -8.05 0.82
C GLN A 119 -10.26 -6.84 1.72
N ASN A 120 -9.30 -6.53 2.58
CA ASN A 120 -9.36 -5.33 3.40
C ASN A 120 -9.28 -4.07 2.51
N PRO A 121 -10.33 -3.23 2.46
CA PRO A 121 -10.38 -2.06 1.58
C PRO A 121 -9.37 -0.97 1.95
N TYR A 122 -8.77 -1.03 3.13
CA TYR A 122 -7.77 -0.07 3.63
C TYR A 122 -6.32 -0.50 3.39
N LEU A 123 -6.08 -1.67 2.75
CA LEU A 123 -4.70 -2.09 2.44
C LEU A 123 -3.96 -1.01 1.65
N PRO A 124 -2.74 -0.63 2.06
CA PRO A 124 -1.92 0.30 1.30
C PRO A 124 -1.75 -0.16 -0.15
N PHE A 125 -1.73 0.77 -1.09
CA PHE A 125 -1.60 0.61 -2.53
C PHE A 125 -2.74 -0.14 -3.23
N VAL A 126 -3.25 -1.24 -2.70
CA VAL A 126 -4.17 -2.16 -3.41
C VAL A 126 -5.62 -2.08 -2.94
N GLY A 127 -5.88 -1.59 -1.74
CA GLY A 127 -7.23 -1.47 -1.19
C GLY A 127 -8.08 -0.44 -1.94
N LYS A 128 -9.39 -0.67 -1.99
CA LYS A 128 -10.35 0.25 -2.65
C LYS A 128 -10.32 1.67 -2.08
N LYS A 129 -9.93 1.82 -0.81
CA LYS A 129 -9.86 3.11 -0.10
C LYS A 129 -8.45 3.74 -0.10
N ALA A 130 -7.43 3.04 -0.59
CA ALA A 130 -6.04 3.52 -0.57
C ALA A 130 -5.85 4.88 -1.27
N PHE A 131 -6.65 5.15 -2.31
CA PHE A 131 -6.64 6.40 -3.09
C PHE A 131 -8.03 7.04 -3.15
N ALA A 132 -8.82 6.88 -2.08
CA ALA A 132 -10.16 7.44 -1.99
C ALA A 132 -10.15 8.72 -1.14
N HIS A 133 -10.74 9.79 -1.68
CA HIS A 133 -10.81 11.09 -1.02
C HIS A 133 -12.26 11.48 -0.77
N LYS A 134 -12.60 11.82 0.48
CA LYS A 134 -13.95 12.20 0.92
C LYS A 134 -14.07 13.73 1.11
N GLY A 135 -13.07 14.34 1.72
CA GLY A 135 -13.10 15.77 2.08
C GLY A 135 -13.03 16.71 0.88
N GLY A 136 -13.93 17.70 0.81
CA GLY A 136 -13.98 18.67 -0.29
C GLY A 136 -12.67 19.46 -0.48
N ILE A 137 -11.96 19.77 0.60
CA ILE A 137 -10.65 20.45 0.56
C ILE A 137 -9.59 19.55 -0.11
N HIS A 138 -9.58 18.25 0.21
CA HIS A 138 -8.66 17.27 -0.38
C HIS A 138 -8.92 17.11 -1.88
N VAL A 139 -10.18 16.95 -2.28
CA VAL A 139 -10.57 16.85 -3.70
C VAL A 139 -10.19 18.13 -4.46
N ALA A 140 -10.46 19.32 -3.90
CA ALA A 140 -10.10 20.58 -4.51
C ALA A 140 -8.58 20.79 -4.66
N ALA A 141 -7.80 20.30 -3.72
CA ALA A 141 -6.34 20.36 -3.79
C ALA A 141 -5.77 19.40 -4.85
N ILE A 142 -6.27 18.15 -4.90
CA ILE A 142 -5.88 17.15 -5.89
C ILE A 142 -6.22 17.62 -7.32
N LEU A 143 -7.37 18.26 -7.53
CA LEU A 143 -7.75 18.82 -8.83
C LEU A 143 -6.81 19.95 -9.28
N LYS A 144 -6.09 20.60 -8.37
CA LYS A 144 -5.07 21.61 -8.67
C LYS A 144 -3.68 21.03 -8.84
N ASN A 145 -3.33 20.06 -8.02
CA ASN A 145 -2.06 19.36 -8.04
C ASN A 145 -2.27 17.95 -7.45
N GLU A 146 -2.18 16.93 -8.28
CA GLU A 146 -2.40 15.54 -7.89
C GLU A 146 -1.43 15.06 -6.81
N ASP A 147 -0.17 15.53 -6.85
CA ASP A 147 0.87 15.15 -5.89
C ASP A 147 0.62 15.67 -4.46
N SER A 148 -0.34 16.59 -4.26
CA SER A 148 -0.59 17.20 -2.95
C SER A 148 -1.12 16.21 -1.90
N TYR A 149 -1.85 15.17 -2.34
CA TYR A 149 -2.48 14.17 -1.48
C TYR A 149 -2.31 12.72 -1.98
N GLN A 150 -1.58 12.53 -3.07
CA GLN A 150 -1.24 11.21 -3.59
C GLN A 150 0.28 11.01 -3.53
N HIS A 151 0.71 9.97 -2.85
CA HIS A 151 2.14 9.67 -2.71
C HIS A 151 2.72 8.91 -3.91
N ILE A 152 1.88 8.43 -4.82
CA ILE A 152 2.17 7.83 -6.13
C ILE A 152 0.95 7.97 -7.05
N ASP A 153 1.15 7.82 -8.37
CA ASP A 153 0.05 7.57 -9.29
C ASP A 153 -0.54 6.16 -9.04
N PRO A 154 -1.84 6.02 -8.67
CA PRO A 154 -2.46 4.73 -8.39
C PRO A 154 -2.46 3.76 -9.58
N ILE A 155 -2.39 4.25 -10.81
CA ILE A 155 -2.33 3.41 -12.03
C ILE A 155 -1.08 2.52 -12.03
N LEU A 156 0.01 2.97 -11.43
CA LEU A 156 1.27 2.22 -11.35
C LEU A 156 1.14 0.88 -10.61
N VAL A 157 0.14 0.75 -9.74
CA VAL A 157 -0.16 -0.46 -8.97
C VAL A 157 -1.50 -1.10 -9.33
N GLY A 158 -2.11 -0.69 -10.47
CA GLY A 158 -3.40 -1.19 -10.95
C GLY A 158 -4.59 -0.72 -10.11
N ASN A 159 -4.43 0.34 -9.34
CA ASN A 159 -5.53 0.97 -8.60
C ASN A 159 -5.99 2.24 -9.32
N LYS A 160 -6.97 2.94 -8.78
CA LYS A 160 -7.48 4.20 -9.31
C LYS A 160 -7.86 5.16 -8.19
N ARG A 161 -7.77 6.45 -8.47
CA ARG A 161 -8.34 7.48 -7.63
C ARG A 161 -9.87 7.29 -7.56
N ARG A 162 -10.43 7.57 -6.40
CA ARG A 162 -11.89 7.56 -6.19
C ARG A 162 -12.29 8.79 -5.38
N THR A 163 -13.27 9.51 -5.87
CA THR A 163 -13.93 10.57 -5.11
C THR A 163 -15.17 10.01 -4.44
N LEU A 164 -15.20 10.11 -3.13
CA LEU A 164 -16.35 9.72 -2.32
C LEU A 164 -17.26 10.93 -2.11
N VAL A 165 -18.57 10.66 -2.10
CA VAL A 165 -19.60 11.67 -1.85
C VAL A 165 -20.27 11.39 -0.53
N SER A 166 -20.45 12.42 0.31
CA SER A 166 -21.09 12.36 1.63
C SER A 166 -21.48 13.77 2.07
N GLU A 167 -21.99 13.90 3.28
CA GLU A 167 -22.30 15.18 3.95
C GLU A 167 -21.10 16.16 4.00
N LEU A 168 -19.89 15.63 4.04
CA LEU A 168 -18.65 16.43 4.04
C LEU A 168 -18.20 16.86 2.64
N SER A 169 -18.94 16.47 1.61
CA SER A 169 -18.58 16.75 0.22
C SER A 169 -18.86 18.22 -0.15
N GLY A 170 -17.95 18.76 -0.91
CA GLY A 170 -18.13 20.06 -1.57
C GLY A 170 -18.61 19.89 -3.01
N ARG A 171 -18.81 21.04 -3.72
CA ARG A 171 -19.17 21.05 -5.14
C ARG A 171 -18.20 20.26 -6.02
N GLY A 172 -16.90 20.37 -5.71
CA GLY A 172 -15.84 19.68 -6.45
C GLY A 172 -16.03 18.16 -6.44
N ASN A 173 -16.44 17.57 -5.30
CA ASN A 173 -16.72 16.14 -5.21
C ASN A 173 -17.84 15.71 -6.15
N ILE A 174 -18.92 16.50 -6.26
CA ILE A 174 -20.07 16.18 -7.11
C ILE A 174 -19.68 16.28 -8.59
N ILE A 175 -18.93 17.32 -8.96
CA ILE A 175 -18.47 17.51 -10.34
C ILE A 175 -17.51 16.40 -10.74
N ASP A 176 -16.51 16.10 -9.91
CA ASP A 176 -15.54 15.04 -10.16
C ASP A 176 -16.21 13.66 -10.23
N LYS A 177 -17.16 13.40 -9.31
CA LYS A 177 -17.92 12.15 -9.32
C LYS A 177 -18.82 12.01 -10.55
N ALA A 178 -19.47 13.08 -10.98
CA ALA A 178 -20.27 13.09 -12.20
C ALA A 178 -19.42 12.82 -13.45
N ALA A 179 -18.24 13.41 -13.51
CA ALA A 179 -17.30 13.20 -14.61
C ALA A 179 -16.84 11.73 -14.71
N GLU A 180 -16.68 11.00 -13.58
CA GLU A 180 -16.42 9.55 -13.60
C GLU A 180 -17.49 8.75 -14.38
N PHE A 181 -18.73 9.27 -14.44
CA PHE A 181 -19.85 8.66 -15.17
C PHE A 181 -20.13 9.33 -16.53
N GLY A 182 -19.25 10.22 -16.99
CA GLY A 182 -19.45 10.98 -18.24
C GLY A 182 -20.59 12.00 -18.18
N ILE A 183 -20.94 12.46 -16.98
CA ILE A 183 -22.05 13.42 -16.77
C ILE A 183 -21.47 14.81 -16.50
N ASP A 184 -21.81 15.78 -17.35
CA ASP A 184 -21.49 17.20 -17.14
C ASP A 184 -22.46 17.82 -16.12
N VAL A 185 -21.92 18.41 -15.05
CA VAL A 185 -22.69 19.05 -13.98
C VAL A 185 -22.20 20.47 -13.77
N THR A 186 -23.13 21.44 -13.90
CA THR A 186 -22.84 22.85 -13.61
C THR A 186 -22.60 23.07 -12.11
N ASN A 187 -21.87 24.14 -11.77
CA ASN A 187 -21.63 24.51 -10.37
C ASN A 187 -22.92 24.73 -9.57
N GLU A 188 -23.99 25.22 -10.19
CA GLU A 188 -25.28 25.42 -9.55
C GLU A 188 -25.97 24.08 -9.21
N ARG A 189 -26.01 23.15 -10.17
CA ARG A 189 -26.51 21.79 -9.96
C ARG A 189 -25.74 21.06 -8.88
N ALA A 190 -24.42 21.14 -8.90
CA ALA A 190 -23.56 20.52 -7.89
C ALA A 190 -23.88 21.03 -6.46
N ARG A 191 -24.12 22.35 -6.31
CA ARG A 191 -24.55 22.93 -5.01
C ARG A 191 -25.88 22.36 -4.53
N LYS A 192 -26.87 22.24 -5.42
CA LYS A 192 -28.18 21.64 -5.08
C LYS A 192 -28.03 20.19 -4.62
N VAL A 193 -27.24 19.40 -5.33
CA VAL A 193 -26.98 17.99 -4.95
C VAL A 193 -26.28 17.90 -3.60
N VAL A 194 -25.28 18.73 -3.33
CA VAL A 194 -24.60 18.78 -2.00
C VAL A 194 -25.62 19.06 -0.88
N GLN A 195 -26.53 20.02 -1.10
CA GLN A 195 -27.55 20.33 -0.09
C GLN A 195 -28.51 19.18 0.12
N GLN A 196 -28.99 18.53 -0.94
CA GLN A 196 -29.87 17.36 -0.85
C GLN A 196 -29.22 16.19 -0.07
N ILE A 197 -27.92 15.94 -0.28
CA ILE A 197 -27.19 14.90 0.45
C ILE A 197 -27.13 15.23 1.93
N LYS A 198 -26.82 16.48 2.29
CA LYS A 198 -26.82 16.93 3.70
C LYS A 198 -28.17 16.80 4.37
N ASP A 199 -29.23 17.16 3.65
CA ASP A 199 -30.60 17.07 4.16
C ASP A 199 -31.04 15.60 4.39
N LEU A 200 -30.60 14.67 3.52
CA LEU A 200 -30.87 13.24 3.65
C LEU A 200 -30.09 12.57 4.80
N GLU A 201 -28.87 12.99 5.06
CA GLU A 201 -28.04 12.42 6.13
C GLU A 201 -28.36 13.04 7.51
N ALA A 202 -29.13 14.15 7.55
CA ALA A 202 -29.60 14.78 8.79
C ALA A 202 -30.93 14.17 9.34
N GLN A 203 -31.53 13.26 8.59
CA GLN A 203 -32.74 12.48 8.97
C GLN A 203 -32.34 11.16 9.65
#